data_4727db7468aa66eff85c7147ddecd520
#
_entry.id   4727db7468aa66eff85c7147ddecd520
#
_cell.length_a   1.000
_cell.length_b   1.000
_cell.length_c   1.000
_cell.angle_alpha   90.00
_cell.angle_beta   90.00
_cell.angle_gamma   90.00
#
_symmetry.space_group_name_H-M   'P 1'
#
loop_
_entity.id
_entity.type
_entity.pdbx_description
1 polymer ?
#
loop_
_entity_poly.entity_id
_entity_poly.type
_entity_poly.pdbx_seq_one_letter_code
_entity_poly.pdbx_strand_id
1 'polypeptide(L)'
;MKLNLQKILVVAVCFCISATAFSQKNKSHEQKPINDRTYWANLLYKISEPVLSNMSKGELKKNMTVEYSSIWDGRNKNVAYMEAFGRLMAGVAPWLTLPDDDTPEGKQRKQLREWALSSYVNAVDPNNPDYLLWDGSGQVLVDAAYLANSFIRAPKALWEPLDQVTKERYINEFKSLRKIKPAYNNWLLFRAMIEAFLASINEEYDAYVLDTSLRKIDEWYLSDGWYADGPEFSLDYYNGYVIHPMLVEIIEVLDSKKIVSPVKLDLAIRRMQRYNQLIERLISPEASFPAVGRSMTYRMGAFQALVLSAWKYGLPDTMTNGQVRNALTCVMKRMFSVDGNFNKEGYLQLGFVGHQPELADFYTNSGSVYLTSLVFLPLGLPADHPFWTSPAEDWTSLKAWNGQSFLKDYHESVRF
;
A
#
# COMPACT_ATOMS: atom_id res chain seq x y z
N MET A 1 85.12 7.17 16.07
CA MET A 1 85.64 7.44 17.41
C MET A 1 84.54 7.16 18.43
N LYS A 2 84.79 6.08 19.15
CA LYS A 2 84.17 5.57 20.40
C LYS A 2 82.73 5.85 20.79
N LEU A 3 82.00 4.72 20.81
CA LEU A 3 80.84 4.36 21.57
C LEU A 3 80.81 4.82 23.02
N ASN A 4 79.66 5.00 23.58
CA ASN A 4 79.35 4.45 24.89
C ASN A 4 77.84 4.11 25.02
N LEU A 5 77.60 2.82 25.25
CA LEU A 5 76.32 2.24 25.73
C LEU A 5 76.21 2.53 27.22
N GLN A 6 75.02 2.98 27.64
CA GLN A 6 74.60 2.84 29.03
C GLN A 6 73.27 2.14 29.08
N LYS A 7 73.27 0.99 29.71
CA LYS A 7 72.17 0.14 30.08
C LYS A 7 71.34 0.83 31.17
N ILE A 8 70.03 0.93 31.00
CA ILE A 8 69.14 1.21 32.10
C ILE A 8 68.21 -0.02 32.28
N LEU A 9 68.40 -0.65 33.43
CA LEU A 9 67.60 -1.75 33.95
C LEU A 9 66.29 -1.17 34.56
N VAL A 10 65.10 -1.54 34.05
CA VAL A 10 63.84 -1.17 34.66
C VAL A 10 63.28 -2.42 35.36
N VAL A 11 63.18 -2.31 36.67
CA VAL A 11 62.59 -3.31 37.56
C VAL A 11 61.09 -3.29 37.40
N ALA A 12 60.51 -4.41 36.99
CA ALA A 12 59.06 -4.60 36.97
C ALA A 12 58.56 -4.96 38.40
N VAL A 13 57.82 -4.09 39.02
CA VAL A 13 57.08 -4.35 40.24
C VAL A 13 55.71 -4.82 39.84
N CYS A 14 55.41 -6.13 40.05
CA CYS A 14 54.08 -6.70 39.92
C CYS A 14 53.24 -6.27 41.13
N PHE A 15 52.24 -5.41 40.89
CA PHE A 15 51.13 -5.22 41.82
C PHE A 15 49.98 -6.12 41.38
N CYS A 16 49.77 -7.23 42.13
CA CYS A 16 48.56 -8.01 42.05
C CYS A 16 47.44 -7.27 42.77
N ILE A 17 46.57 -6.59 42.01
CA ILE A 17 45.32 -6.11 42.51
C ILE A 17 44.27 -7.17 42.17
N SER A 18 43.77 -7.87 43.17
CA SER A 18 42.61 -8.80 43.06
C SER A 18 41.33 -7.99 42.86
N ALA A 19 40.98 -7.77 41.63
CA ALA A 19 39.66 -7.20 41.32
C ALA A 19 38.62 -8.35 41.28
N THR A 20 37.86 -8.49 42.35
CA THR A 20 36.62 -9.26 42.34
C THR A 20 35.61 -8.55 41.42
N ALA A 21 35.58 -8.94 40.16
CA ALA A 21 34.56 -8.50 39.22
C ALA A 21 33.24 -9.14 39.65
N PHE A 22 32.34 -8.35 40.22
CA PHE A 22 30.92 -8.66 40.28
C PHE A 22 30.37 -8.68 38.83
N SER A 23 30.29 -9.88 38.26
CA SER A 23 29.58 -10.11 37.02
C SER A 23 28.08 -9.96 37.29
N GLN A 24 27.56 -8.72 37.15
CA GLN A 24 26.16 -8.52 36.94
C GLN A 24 25.82 -9.16 35.59
N LYS A 25 25.23 -10.35 35.62
CA LYS A 25 24.52 -10.90 34.47
C LYS A 25 23.34 -9.96 34.15
N ASN A 26 23.60 -8.93 33.35
CA ASN A 26 22.53 -8.30 32.59
C ASN A 26 21.92 -9.40 31.71
N LYS A 27 20.77 -9.92 32.12
CA LYS A 27 19.86 -10.62 31.24
C LYS A 27 19.40 -9.59 30.22
N SER A 28 20.18 -9.38 29.17
CA SER A 28 19.63 -8.86 27.93
C SER A 28 18.55 -9.87 27.54
N HIS A 29 17.29 -9.46 27.64
CA HIS A 29 16.23 -10.15 26.92
C HIS A 29 16.64 -10.04 25.46
N GLU A 30 17.27 -11.08 24.91
CA GLU A 30 17.36 -11.27 23.45
C GLU A 30 15.93 -11.31 22.97
N GLN A 31 15.41 -10.16 22.53
CA GLN A 31 14.17 -10.12 21.77
C GLN A 31 14.45 -10.96 20.53
N LYS A 32 13.76 -12.10 20.40
CA LYS A 32 13.78 -12.87 19.17
C LYS A 32 13.51 -11.89 18.02
N PRO A 33 14.29 -11.93 16.93
CA PRO A 33 14.06 -11.04 15.81
C PRO A 33 12.58 -11.17 15.39
N ILE A 34 11.88 -10.04 15.34
CA ILE A 34 10.49 -9.97 14.92
C ILE A 34 10.42 -10.55 13.49
N ASN A 35 9.58 -11.55 13.26
CA ASN A 35 9.43 -12.11 11.93
C ASN A 35 8.78 -11.07 10.98
N ASP A 36 8.95 -11.24 9.68
CA ASP A 36 8.49 -10.26 8.68
C ASP A 36 6.97 -10.01 8.78
N ARG A 37 6.15 -11.07 8.96
CA ARG A 37 4.70 -10.92 9.10
C ARG A 37 4.33 -10.04 10.30
N THR A 38 4.92 -10.29 11.45
CA THR A 38 4.69 -9.49 12.66
C THR A 38 5.12 -8.04 12.45
N TYR A 39 6.22 -7.80 11.73
CA TYR A 39 6.66 -6.45 11.39
C TYR A 39 5.62 -5.75 10.48
N TRP A 40 5.15 -6.42 9.42
CA TRP A 40 4.15 -5.88 8.52
C TRP A 40 2.82 -5.58 9.24
N ALA A 41 2.34 -6.52 10.05
CA ALA A 41 1.10 -6.35 10.81
C ALA A 41 1.17 -5.16 11.78
N ASN A 42 2.26 -5.06 12.54
CA ASN A 42 2.45 -3.96 13.47
C ASN A 42 2.57 -2.60 12.76
N LEU A 43 3.25 -2.54 11.62
CA LEU A 43 3.36 -1.30 10.84
C LEU A 43 2.01 -0.90 10.26
N LEU A 44 1.24 -1.84 9.68
CA LEU A 44 -0.09 -1.54 9.17
C LEU A 44 -1.04 -1.12 10.30
N TYR A 45 -0.98 -1.79 11.45
CA TYR A 45 -1.77 -1.39 12.62
C TYR A 45 -1.44 0.04 13.05
N LYS A 46 -0.15 0.38 13.17
CA LYS A 46 0.32 1.73 13.50
C LYS A 46 -0.17 2.78 12.52
N ILE A 47 -0.19 2.48 11.22
CA ILE A 47 -0.71 3.38 10.17
C ILE A 47 -2.24 3.54 10.31
N SER A 48 -2.95 2.47 10.65
CA SER A 48 -4.42 2.40 10.63
C SER A 48 -5.07 2.97 11.89
N GLU A 49 -4.46 2.74 13.04
CA GLU A 49 -5.04 3.03 14.35
C GLU A 49 -5.54 4.47 14.48
N PRO A 50 -4.74 5.53 14.22
CA PRO A 50 -5.18 6.90 14.46
C PRO A 50 -6.36 7.31 13.57
N VAL A 51 -6.44 6.80 12.34
CA VAL A 51 -7.55 7.07 11.43
C VAL A 51 -8.80 6.35 11.89
N LEU A 52 -8.74 5.03 12.06
CA LEU A 52 -9.92 4.22 12.33
C LEU A 52 -10.45 4.40 13.74
N SER A 53 -9.58 4.53 14.75
CA SER A 53 -10.00 4.75 16.14
C SER A 53 -10.73 6.09 16.34
N ASN A 54 -10.32 7.14 15.60
CA ASN A 54 -11.00 8.44 15.64
C ASN A 54 -12.25 8.45 14.77
N MET A 55 -12.19 7.94 13.54
CA MET A 55 -13.34 7.95 12.65
C MET A 55 -14.50 7.07 13.17
N SER A 56 -14.19 5.97 13.86
CA SER A 56 -15.21 5.13 14.50
C SER A 56 -16.04 5.86 15.55
N LYS A 57 -15.52 6.95 16.11
CA LYS A 57 -16.15 7.81 17.13
C LYS A 57 -16.73 9.11 16.57
N GLY A 58 -16.58 9.38 15.27
CA GLY A 58 -16.93 10.66 14.66
C GLY A 58 -15.98 11.80 15.04
N GLU A 59 -14.71 11.49 15.29
CA GLU A 59 -13.70 12.45 15.78
C GLU A 59 -12.48 12.61 14.83
N LEU A 60 -12.50 11.99 13.64
CA LEU A 60 -11.38 12.07 12.71
C LEU A 60 -11.11 13.51 12.28
N LYS A 61 -12.13 14.23 11.82
CA LYS A 61 -11.99 15.63 11.38
C LYS A 61 -11.54 16.56 12.51
N LYS A 62 -11.89 16.24 13.73
CA LYS A 62 -11.49 17.00 14.93
C LYS A 62 -10.01 16.77 15.29
N ASN A 63 -9.53 15.53 15.16
CA ASN A 63 -8.24 15.10 15.71
C ASN A 63 -7.14 14.97 14.65
N MET A 64 -7.47 14.81 13.37
CA MET A 64 -6.51 14.73 12.27
C MET A 64 -6.22 16.11 11.72
N THR A 65 -5.09 16.71 12.13
CA THR A 65 -4.56 17.91 11.49
C THR A 65 -3.97 17.54 10.13
N VAL A 66 -4.60 17.99 9.04
CA VAL A 66 -4.16 17.69 7.67
C VAL A 66 -3.11 18.71 7.22
N GLU A 67 -1.98 18.19 6.74
CA GLU A 67 -0.95 18.95 6.04
C GLU A 67 -1.25 18.93 4.53
N TYR A 68 -1.12 20.07 3.87
CA TYR A 68 -1.35 20.23 2.43
C TYR A 68 -0.06 20.66 1.74
N SER A 69 0.06 20.29 0.45
CA SER A 69 1.13 20.82 -0.40
C SER A 69 1.20 22.35 -0.32
N SER A 70 2.42 22.89 -0.34
CA SER A 70 2.66 24.35 -0.39
C SER A 70 2.11 25.00 -1.66
N ILE A 71 1.89 24.21 -2.71
CA ILE A 71 1.33 24.61 -4.01
C ILE A 71 -0.09 24.05 -4.22
N TRP A 72 -0.85 23.89 -3.12
CA TRP A 72 -2.22 23.36 -3.15
C TRP A 72 -3.11 24.10 -4.15
N ASP A 73 -3.85 23.38 -5.00
CA ASP A 73 -4.64 23.94 -6.10
C ASP A 73 -5.97 24.61 -5.67
N GLY A 74 -6.24 24.67 -4.38
CA GLY A 74 -7.43 25.34 -3.84
C GLY A 74 -8.70 24.49 -3.82
N ARG A 75 -8.64 23.19 -4.24
CA ARG A 75 -9.80 22.30 -4.08
C ARG A 75 -10.24 22.18 -2.62
N ASN A 76 -11.48 21.71 -2.42
CA ASN A 76 -12.04 21.57 -1.08
C ASN A 76 -11.13 20.70 -0.19
N LYS A 77 -10.65 21.28 0.92
CA LYS A 77 -9.72 20.62 1.84
C LYS A 77 -10.29 19.37 2.50
N ASN A 78 -11.61 19.24 2.63
CA ASN A 78 -12.25 18.07 3.23
C ASN A 78 -12.08 16.78 2.41
N VAL A 79 -11.58 16.84 1.18
CA VAL A 79 -11.19 15.65 0.41
C VAL A 79 -10.19 14.77 1.18
N ALA A 80 -9.33 15.39 1.99
CA ALA A 80 -8.26 14.71 2.71
C ALA A 80 -8.74 13.58 3.63
N TYR A 81 -9.90 13.72 4.24
CA TYR A 81 -10.45 12.69 5.12
C TYR A 81 -10.96 11.48 4.35
N MET A 82 -11.56 11.70 3.16
CA MET A 82 -11.93 10.61 2.27
C MET A 82 -10.71 9.92 1.67
N GLU A 83 -9.67 10.68 1.32
CA GLU A 83 -8.38 10.14 0.87
C GLU A 83 -7.76 9.24 1.95
N ALA A 84 -7.69 9.74 3.21
CA ALA A 84 -7.12 8.96 4.30
C ALA A 84 -7.89 7.67 4.53
N PHE A 85 -9.20 7.73 4.68
CA PHE A 85 -10.03 6.58 4.98
C PHE A 85 -10.13 5.60 3.80
N GLY A 86 -10.47 6.08 2.60
CA GLY A 86 -10.68 5.22 1.42
C GLY A 86 -9.41 4.47 1.01
N ARG A 87 -8.29 5.17 0.91
CA ARG A 87 -6.99 4.56 0.54
C ARG A 87 -6.51 3.58 1.60
N LEU A 88 -6.64 3.94 2.89
CA LEU A 88 -6.30 3.06 3.99
C LEU A 88 -7.13 1.77 3.92
N MET A 89 -8.44 1.89 3.78
CA MET A 89 -9.34 0.74 3.78
C MET A 89 -9.08 -0.21 2.62
N ALA A 90 -8.75 0.30 1.43
CA ALA A 90 -8.36 -0.57 0.32
C ALA A 90 -7.10 -1.41 0.62
N GLY A 91 -6.16 -0.89 1.41
CA GLY A 91 -4.97 -1.64 1.83
C GLY A 91 -5.22 -2.62 2.98
N VAL A 92 -6.06 -2.24 3.93
CA VAL A 92 -6.36 -3.03 5.13
C VAL A 92 -7.35 -4.18 4.85
N ALA A 93 -8.27 -3.98 3.91
CA ALA A 93 -9.40 -4.87 3.65
C ALA A 93 -9.03 -6.36 3.55
N PRO A 94 -7.99 -6.79 2.81
CA PRO A 94 -7.62 -8.20 2.75
C PRO A 94 -7.28 -8.81 4.11
N TRP A 95 -6.57 -8.08 4.96
CA TRP A 95 -6.20 -8.56 6.29
C TRP A 95 -7.43 -8.80 7.17
N LEU A 96 -8.46 -7.96 7.05
CA LEU A 96 -9.69 -8.08 7.83
C LEU A 96 -10.58 -9.28 7.43
N THR A 97 -10.27 -9.95 6.32
CA THR A 97 -11.01 -11.17 5.91
C THR A 97 -10.61 -12.41 6.68
N LEU A 98 -9.45 -12.40 7.33
CA LEU A 98 -8.97 -13.56 8.08
C LEU A 98 -9.84 -13.78 9.34
N PRO A 99 -10.04 -15.05 9.74
CA PRO A 99 -10.81 -15.39 10.92
C PRO A 99 -10.19 -14.82 12.20
N ASP A 100 -11.01 -14.60 13.21
CA ASP A 100 -10.55 -14.18 14.54
C ASP A 100 -9.75 -15.28 15.21
N ASP A 101 -8.72 -14.88 15.93
CA ASP A 101 -7.89 -15.73 16.76
C ASP A 101 -7.36 -14.95 17.99
N ASP A 102 -6.81 -15.66 18.97
CA ASP A 102 -6.32 -15.07 20.23
C ASP A 102 -4.88 -14.56 20.16
N THR A 103 -4.24 -14.63 18.98
CA THR A 103 -2.88 -14.09 18.79
C THR A 103 -2.88 -12.56 18.95
N PRO A 104 -1.73 -11.95 19.24
CA PRO A 104 -1.61 -10.48 19.22
C PRO A 104 -2.06 -9.88 17.89
N GLU A 105 -1.70 -10.51 16.77
CA GLU A 105 -2.12 -10.10 15.42
C GLU A 105 -3.64 -10.22 15.24
N GLY A 106 -4.25 -11.34 15.69
CA GLY A 106 -5.69 -11.54 15.61
C GLY A 106 -6.49 -10.49 16.38
N LYS A 107 -5.99 -10.11 17.57
CA LYS A 107 -6.61 -9.03 18.38
C LYS A 107 -6.51 -7.67 17.71
N GLN A 108 -5.36 -7.33 17.11
CA GLN A 108 -5.20 -6.09 16.32
C GLN A 108 -6.18 -6.07 15.13
N ARG A 109 -6.27 -7.15 14.38
CA ARG A 109 -7.15 -7.30 13.21
C ARG A 109 -8.62 -7.15 13.60
N LYS A 110 -9.06 -7.83 14.67
CA LYS A 110 -10.41 -7.72 15.19
C LYS A 110 -10.76 -6.28 15.58
N GLN A 111 -9.88 -5.62 16.32
CA GLN A 111 -10.07 -4.23 16.72
C GLN A 111 -10.18 -3.28 15.50
N LEU A 112 -9.31 -3.44 14.49
CA LEU A 112 -9.41 -2.64 13.27
C LEU A 112 -10.70 -2.90 12.52
N ARG A 113 -11.21 -4.14 12.47
CA ARG A 113 -12.47 -4.47 11.80
C ARG A 113 -13.67 -3.82 12.51
N GLU A 114 -13.70 -3.84 13.84
CA GLU A 114 -14.75 -3.18 14.62
C GLU A 114 -14.75 -1.66 14.37
N TRP A 115 -13.59 -1.01 14.41
CA TRP A 115 -13.47 0.41 14.08
C TRP A 115 -13.82 0.71 12.63
N ALA A 116 -13.38 -0.14 11.68
CA ALA A 116 -13.69 0.04 10.27
C ALA A 116 -15.21 0.03 10.01
N LEU A 117 -15.93 -0.95 10.56
CA LEU A 117 -17.39 -1.04 10.40
C LEU A 117 -18.11 0.22 10.93
N SER A 118 -17.74 0.69 12.12
CA SER A 118 -18.28 1.94 12.66
C SER A 118 -17.90 3.16 11.79
N SER A 119 -16.67 3.17 11.27
CA SER A 119 -16.18 4.24 10.38
C SER A 119 -16.95 4.29 9.06
N TYR A 120 -17.29 3.12 8.49
CA TYR A 120 -18.11 3.08 7.28
C TYR A 120 -19.53 3.65 7.51
N VAL A 121 -20.12 3.40 8.67
CA VAL A 121 -21.41 4.01 9.04
C VAL A 121 -21.28 5.53 9.12
N ASN A 122 -20.27 6.02 9.84
CA ASN A 122 -20.03 7.44 10.05
C ASN A 122 -19.69 8.19 8.73
N ALA A 123 -19.02 7.51 7.79
CA ALA A 123 -18.62 8.08 6.51
C ALA A 123 -19.80 8.53 5.62
N VAL A 124 -20.96 7.91 5.78
CA VAL A 124 -22.17 8.16 4.96
C VAL A 124 -23.38 8.61 5.77
N ASP A 125 -23.23 8.83 7.09
CA ASP A 125 -24.29 9.42 7.89
C ASP A 125 -24.19 10.96 7.86
N PRO A 126 -25.14 11.66 7.21
CA PRO A 126 -25.10 13.12 7.08
C PRO A 126 -25.18 13.86 8.42
N ASN A 127 -25.59 13.19 9.50
CA ASN A 127 -25.65 13.77 10.84
C ASN A 127 -24.34 13.54 11.63
N ASN A 128 -23.40 12.75 11.10
CA ASN A 128 -22.15 12.48 11.77
C ASN A 128 -21.10 13.56 11.47
N PRO A 129 -20.32 14.04 12.45
CA PRO A 129 -19.25 15.01 12.22
C PRO A 129 -18.23 14.55 11.16
N ASP A 130 -17.99 13.25 11.03
CA ASP A 130 -17.08 12.65 10.06
C ASP A 130 -17.75 12.23 8.74
N TYR A 131 -19.01 12.64 8.49
CA TYR A 131 -19.63 12.49 7.16
C TYR A 131 -18.65 12.99 6.09
N LEU A 132 -18.28 12.12 5.14
CA LEU A 132 -17.26 12.44 4.15
C LEU A 132 -17.78 13.43 3.09
N LEU A 133 -16.86 14.03 2.37
CA LEU A 133 -17.18 14.89 1.24
C LEU A 133 -17.50 14.02 0.01
N TRP A 134 -18.77 14.01 -0.43
CA TRP A 134 -19.22 13.25 -1.61
C TRP A 134 -19.48 14.12 -2.83
N ASP A 135 -19.31 15.45 -2.71
CA ASP A 135 -19.55 16.42 -3.78
C ASP A 135 -18.58 17.59 -3.73
N GLY A 136 -18.64 18.48 -4.72
CA GLY A 136 -17.90 19.74 -4.75
C GLY A 136 -16.40 19.63 -5.10
N SER A 137 -15.90 18.43 -5.44
CA SER A 137 -14.56 18.23 -5.94
C SER A 137 -14.49 16.99 -6.82
N GLY A 138 -13.72 17.04 -7.92
CA GLY A 138 -13.43 15.85 -8.74
C GLY A 138 -12.67 14.76 -7.96
N GLN A 139 -11.89 15.15 -6.96
CA GLN A 139 -11.09 14.24 -6.14
C GLN A 139 -11.94 13.17 -5.43
N VAL A 140 -13.18 13.47 -5.08
CA VAL A 140 -14.07 12.50 -4.39
C VAL A 140 -14.33 11.24 -5.24
N LEU A 141 -14.28 11.35 -6.57
CA LEU A 141 -14.39 10.18 -7.47
C LEU A 141 -13.23 9.19 -7.26
N VAL A 142 -12.03 9.71 -7.07
CA VAL A 142 -10.82 8.91 -6.85
C VAL A 142 -10.94 8.09 -5.57
N ASP A 143 -11.30 8.74 -4.49
CA ASP A 143 -11.24 8.11 -3.17
C ASP A 143 -12.49 7.29 -2.84
N ALA A 144 -13.62 7.62 -3.45
CA ALA A 144 -14.79 6.74 -3.49
C ALA A 144 -14.49 5.41 -4.22
N ALA A 145 -13.64 5.43 -5.25
CA ALA A 145 -13.21 4.20 -5.92
C ALA A 145 -12.38 3.29 -5.01
N TYR A 146 -11.55 3.85 -4.12
CA TYR A 146 -10.83 3.06 -3.11
C TYR A 146 -11.78 2.48 -2.04
N LEU A 147 -12.84 3.20 -1.66
CA LEU A 147 -13.90 2.65 -0.80
C LEU A 147 -14.62 1.49 -1.50
N ALA A 148 -15.03 1.66 -2.76
CA ALA A 148 -15.63 0.58 -3.56
C ALA A 148 -14.69 -0.62 -3.68
N ASN A 149 -13.40 -0.39 -3.94
CA ASN A 149 -12.38 -1.43 -4.01
C ASN A 149 -12.22 -2.19 -2.69
N SER A 150 -12.28 -1.51 -1.54
CA SER A 150 -12.22 -2.16 -0.23
C SER A 150 -13.38 -3.13 0.01
N PHE A 151 -14.59 -2.78 -0.43
CA PHE A 151 -15.76 -3.65 -0.38
C PHE A 151 -15.64 -4.85 -1.34
N ILE A 152 -15.06 -4.65 -2.54
CA ILE A 152 -14.76 -5.75 -3.47
C ILE A 152 -13.73 -6.72 -2.87
N ARG A 153 -12.70 -6.19 -2.21
CA ARG A 153 -11.62 -7.00 -1.59
C ARG A 153 -12.09 -7.80 -0.37
N ALA A 154 -13.06 -7.29 0.38
CA ALA A 154 -13.50 -7.90 1.64
C ALA A 154 -15.02 -7.82 1.83
N PRO A 155 -15.84 -8.36 0.89
CA PRO A 155 -17.29 -8.17 0.95
C PRO A 155 -17.92 -8.73 2.24
N LYS A 156 -17.48 -9.92 2.68
CA LYS A 156 -18.00 -10.56 3.89
C LYS A 156 -17.59 -9.85 5.19
N ALA A 157 -16.42 -9.20 5.19
CA ALA A 157 -15.91 -8.53 6.38
C ALA A 157 -16.37 -7.07 6.49
N LEU A 158 -16.64 -6.40 5.35
CA LEU A 158 -16.83 -4.96 5.32
C LEU A 158 -18.20 -4.52 4.74
N TRP A 159 -18.73 -5.21 3.70
CA TRP A 159 -20.00 -4.82 3.08
C TRP A 159 -21.20 -5.55 3.70
N GLU A 160 -21.14 -6.88 3.77
CA GLU A 160 -22.27 -7.69 4.24
C GLU A 160 -22.72 -7.34 5.67
N PRO A 161 -21.82 -7.02 6.64
CA PRO A 161 -22.22 -6.67 8.00
C PRO A 161 -22.88 -5.31 8.17
N LEU A 162 -22.78 -4.41 7.18
CA LEU A 162 -23.41 -3.09 7.26
C LEU A 162 -24.95 -3.22 7.25
N ASP A 163 -25.60 -2.34 8.01
CA ASP A 163 -27.05 -2.26 7.99
C ASP A 163 -27.58 -1.74 6.65
N GLN A 164 -28.88 -1.96 6.41
CA GLN A 164 -29.50 -1.63 5.12
C GLN A 164 -29.47 -0.13 4.82
N VAL A 165 -29.65 0.73 5.83
CA VAL A 165 -29.65 2.19 5.65
C VAL A 165 -28.25 2.65 5.21
N THR A 166 -27.20 2.13 5.85
CA THR A 166 -25.82 2.42 5.49
C THR A 166 -25.49 1.97 4.07
N LYS A 167 -25.93 0.76 3.66
CA LYS A 167 -25.77 0.25 2.29
C LYS A 167 -26.45 1.15 1.27
N GLU A 168 -27.70 1.54 1.51
CA GLU A 168 -28.46 2.42 0.62
C GLU A 168 -27.81 3.79 0.48
N ARG A 169 -27.27 4.35 1.58
CA ARG A 169 -26.49 5.60 1.55
C ARG A 169 -25.27 5.47 0.65
N TYR A 170 -24.46 4.40 0.78
CA TYR A 170 -23.31 4.17 -0.10
C TYR A 170 -23.73 4.04 -1.57
N ILE A 171 -24.75 3.27 -1.87
CA ILE A 171 -25.26 3.10 -3.23
C ILE A 171 -25.67 4.46 -3.83
N ASN A 172 -26.39 5.28 -3.06
CA ASN A 172 -26.80 6.62 -3.49
C ASN A 172 -25.61 7.56 -3.69
N GLU A 173 -24.65 7.57 -2.77
CA GLU A 173 -23.44 8.39 -2.91
C GLU A 173 -22.61 7.95 -4.13
N PHE A 174 -22.36 6.65 -4.34
CA PHE A 174 -21.67 6.17 -5.51
C PHE A 174 -22.37 6.53 -6.82
N LYS A 175 -23.69 6.37 -6.91
CA LYS A 175 -24.49 6.79 -8.07
C LYS A 175 -24.46 8.31 -8.28
N SER A 176 -24.41 9.11 -7.20
CA SER A 176 -24.34 10.57 -7.27
C SER A 176 -23.06 11.07 -7.96
N LEU A 177 -21.96 10.29 -7.88
CA LEU A 177 -20.68 10.63 -8.51
C LEU A 177 -20.70 10.50 -10.04
N ARG A 178 -21.77 9.93 -10.63
CA ARG A 178 -21.96 9.83 -12.08
C ARG A 178 -21.92 11.18 -12.79
N LYS A 179 -22.22 12.27 -12.08
CA LYS A 179 -22.10 13.65 -12.58
C LYS A 179 -20.66 14.13 -12.79
N ILE A 180 -19.67 13.50 -12.12
CA ILE A 180 -18.27 13.88 -12.21
C ILE A 180 -17.68 13.25 -13.46
N LYS A 181 -17.16 14.09 -14.36
CA LYS A 181 -16.42 13.63 -15.54
C LYS A 181 -14.99 13.26 -15.11
N PRO A 182 -14.56 12.00 -15.28
CA PRO A 182 -13.18 11.63 -14.99
C PRO A 182 -12.23 12.33 -15.97
N ALA A 183 -11.02 12.63 -15.51
CA ALA A 183 -9.93 13.04 -16.39
C ALA A 183 -9.62 11.92 -17.41
N TYR A 184 -9.14 12.28 -18.60
CA TYR A 184 -8.88 11.32 -19.68
C TYR A 184 -7.51 10.64 -19.50
N ASN A 185 -7.39 9.86 -18.43
CA ASN A 185 -6.21 9.12 -17.98
C ASN A 185 -6.65 7.95 -17.05
N ASN A 186 -5.81 7.53 -16.10
CA ASN A 186 -6.15 6.50 -15.10
C ASN A 186 -7.47 6.76 -14.34
N TRP A 187 -7.99 7.99 -14.32
CA TRP A 187 -9.26 8.32 -13.67
C TRP A 187 -10.47 7.57 -14.27
N LEU A 188 -10.35 7.09 -15.51
CA LEU A 188 -11.36 6.21 -16.09
C LEU A 188 -11.55 4.94 -15.26
N LEU A 189 -10.46 4.44 -14.65
CA LEU A 189 -10.53 3.25 -13.78
C LEU A 189 -11.20 3.55 -12.44
N PHE A 190 -11.07 4.75 -11.89
CA PHE A 190 -11.81 5.10 -10.68
C PHE A 190 -13.33 5.08 -10.92
N ARG A 191 -13.75 5.65 -12.04
CA ARG A 191 -15.15 5.60 -12.44
C ARG A 191 -15.61 4.16 -12.65
N ALA A 192 -14.84 3.36 -13.38
CA ALA A 192 -15.15 1.97 -13.66
C ALA A 192 -15.17 1.10 -12.38
N MET A 193 -14.30 1.36 -11.40
CA MET A 193 -14.26 0.62 -10.14
C MET A 193 -15.57 0.78 -9.33
N ILE A 194 -16.13 1.98 -9.30
CA ILE A 194 -17.42 2.24 -8.64
C ILE A 194 -18.53 1.48 -9.35
N GLU A 195 -18.59 1.51 -10.69
CA GLU A 195 -19.59 0.78 -11.43
C GLU A 195 -19.41 -0.75 -11.32
N ALA A 196 -18.17 -1.23 -11.25
CA ALA A 196 -17.88 -2.64 -10.99
C ALA A 196 -18.36 -3.07 -9.59
N PHE A 197 -18.19 -2.23 -8.58
CA PHE A 197 -18.74 -2.50 -7.25
C PHE A 197 -20.25 -2.59 -7.30
N LEU A 198 -20.96 -1.63 -7.92
CA LEU A 198 -22.40 -1.66 -8.07
C LEU A 198 -22.86 -2.95 -8.79
N ALA A 199 -22.19 -3.35 -9.86
CA ALA A 199 -22.43 -4.62 -10.54
C ALA A 199 -22.20 -5.83 -9.60
N SER A 200 -21.19 -5.79 -8.74
CA SER A 200 -20.84 -6.88 -7.82
C SER A 200 -21.97 -7.18 -6.82
N ILE A 201 -22.70 -6.16 -6.41
CA ILE A 201 -23.82 -6.25 -5.46
C ILE A 201 -25.20 -6.35 -6.16
N ASN A 202 -25.23 -6.53 -7.49
CA ASN A 202 -26.40 -6.61 -8.37
C ASN A 202 -27.25 -5.31 -8.38
N GLU A 203 -26.61 -4.16 -8.15
CA GLU A 203 -27.23 -2.86 -8.36
C GLU A 203 -27.12 -2.43 -9.83
N GLU A 204 -27.98 -1.47 -10.21
CA GLU A 204 -27.88 -0.84 -11.53
C GLU A 204 -26.53 -0.13 -11.68
N TYR A 205 -25.79 -0.47 -12.76
CA TYR A 205 -24.48 0.04 -13.09
C TYR A 205 -24.41 0.56 -14.52
N ASP A 206 -23.45 1.43 -14.80
CA ASP A 206 -23.23 1.99 -16.14
C ASP A 206 -22.31 1.07 -16.97
N ALA A 207 -22.94 0.17 -17.73
CA ALA A 207 -22.22 -0.77 -18.58
C ALA A 207 -21.40 -0.09 -19.69
N TYR A 208 -21.86 1.06 -20.22
CA TYR A 208 -21.13 1.81 -21.24
C TYR A 208 -19.83 2.40 -20.68
N VAL A 209 -19.88 2.95 -19.48
CA VAL A 209 -18.69 3.47 -18.79
C VAL A 209 -17.68 2.34 -18.53
N LEU A 210 -18.13 1.18 -18.06
CA LEU A 210 -17.24 0.02 -17.85
C LEU A 210 -16.56 -0.38 -19.15
N ASP A 211 -17.32 -0.66 -20.22
CA ASP A 211 -16.76 -1.08 -21.50
C ASP A 211 -15.80 -0.04 -22.08
N THR A 212 -16.22 1.23 -22.13
CA THR A 212 -15.42 2.31 -22.71
C THR A 212 -14.13 2.57 -21.94
N SER A 213 -14.18 2.55 -20.60
CA SER A 213 -13.00 2.74 -19.77
C SER A 213 -11.98 1.63 -19.97
N LEU A 214 -12.42 0.37 -19.97
CA LEU A 214 -11.52 -0.78 -20.16
C LEU A 214 -10.89 -0.80 -21.55
N ARG A 215 -11.67 -0.51 -22.62
CA ARG A 215 -11.14 -0.37 -23.99
C ARG A 215 -10.09 0.72 -24.06
N LYS A 216 -10.35 1.85 -23.42
CA LYS A 216 -9.43 2.97 -23.49
C LYS A 216 -8.12 2.69 -22.76
N ILE A 217 -8.18 2.06 -21.59
CA ILE A 217 -6.96 1.60 -20.91
C ILE A 217 -6.20 0.57 -21.76
N ASP A 218 -6.90 -0.37 -22.40
CA ASP A 218 -6.26 -1.36 -23.29
C ASP A 218 -5.55 -0.70 -24.51
N GLU A 219 -6.17 0.32 -25.11
CA GLU A 219 -5.54 1.10 -26.18
C GLU A 219 -4.25 1.79 -25.76
N TRP A 220 -4.12 2.17 -24.48
CA TRP A 220 -2.92 2.80 -23.91
C TRP A 220 -1.85 1.80 -23.47
N TYR A 221 -2.07 0.50 -23.66
CA TYR A 221 -1.02 -0.48 -23.43
C TYR A 221 0.13 -0.29 -24.44
N LEU A 222 1.33 -0.12 -23.91
CA LEU A 222 2.53 0.09 -24.73
C LEU A 222 3.21 -1.25 -25.03
N SER A 223 3.92 -1.80 -24.10
CA SER A 223 4.66 -3.06 -24.15
C SER A 223 5.27 -3.34 -22.78
N ASP A 224 5.83 -4.52 -22.56
CA ASP A 224 6.62 -4.86 -21.37
C ASP A 224 5.88 -4.61 -20.04
N GLY A 225 4.57 -4.77 -20.04
CA GLY A 225 3.74 -4.52 -18.87
C GLY A 225 3.47 -3.04 -18.58
N TRP A 226 3.86 -2.11 -19.43
CA TRP A 226 3.62 -0.68 -19.21
C TRP A 226 2.40 -0.19 -19.97
N TYR A 227 1.61 0.65 -19.30
CA TYR A 227 0.55 1.47 -19.88
C TYR A 227 0.96 2.95 -19.88
N ALA A 228 0.60 3.69 -20.92
CA ALA A 228 0.54 5.13 -20.81
C ALA A 228 -0.61 5.55 -19.89
N ASP A 229 -0.44 6.69 -19.20
CA ASP A 229 -1.49 7.23 -18.32
C ASP A 229 -2.27 8.34 -19.05
N GLY A 230 -3.03 7.92 -20.05
CA GLY A 230 -3.66 8.78 -21.02
C GLY A 230 -2.94 8.72 -22.38
N PRO A 231 -3.10 9.75 -23.23
CA PRO A 231 -2.46 9.78 -24.55
C PRO A 231 -0.93 9.80 -24.52
N GLU A 232 -0.33 10.24 -23.41
CA GLU A 232 1.11 10.41 -23.27
C GLU A 232 1.67 9.49 -22.20
N PHE A 233 2.85 8.92 -22.44
CA PHE A 233 3.55 8.11 -21.46
C PHE A 233 4.26 8.99 -20.43
N SER A 234 4.12 8.61 -19.15
CA SER A 234 4.88 9.18 -18.04
C SER A 234 5.62 8.08 -17.30
N LEU A 235 6.92 8.25 -17.09
CA LEU A 235 7.68 7.34 -16.23
C LEU A 235 7.42 7.70 -14.78
N ASP A 236 6.44 7.06 -14.20
CA ASP A 236 6.05 7.16 -12.78
C ASP A 236 5.48 5.83 -12.29
N TYR A 237 4.99 5.78 -11.05
CA TYR A 237 4.46 4.55 -10.46
C TYR A 237 2.94 4.37 -10.63
N TYR A 238 2.25 5.14 -11.49
CA TYR A 238 0.79 4.99 -11.67
C TYR A 238 0.37 3.64 -12.22
N ASN A 239 1.26 2.96 -12.97
CA ASN A 239 1.04 1.56 -13.33
C ASN A 239 0.89 0.66 -12.11
N GLY A 240 1.67 0.90 -11.05
CA GLY A 240 1.61 0.18 -9.77
C GLY A 240 0.52 0.71 -8.83
N TYR A 241 0.36 2.03 -8.72
CA TYR A 241 -0.62 2.65 -7.82
C TYR A 241 -2.07 2.38 -8.22
N VAL A 242 -2.38 2.36 -9.52
CA VAL A 242 -3.76 2.42 -10.03
C VAL A 242 -3.99 1.46 -11.19
N ILE A 243 -3.21 1.58 -12.30
CA ILE A 243 -3.64 1.03 -13.59
C ILE A 243 -3.76 -0.49 -13.52
N HIS A 244 -2.70 -1.21 -13.21
CA HIS A 244 -2.75 -2.66 -13.11
C HIS A 244 -3.71 -3.17 -12.04
N PRO A 245 -3.64 -2.70 -10.77
CA PRO A 245 -4.49 -3.24 -9.73
C PRO A 245 -5.98 -3.04 -10.02
N MET A 246 -6.39 -1.83 -10.39
CA MET A 246 -7.80 -1.57 -10.63
C MET A 246 -8.31 -2.25 -11.89
N LEU A 247 -7.50 -2.27 -12.98
CA LEU A 247 -7.88 -2.95 -14.21
C LEU A 247 -8.17 -4.43 -13.97
N VAL A 248 -7.26 -5.14 -13.30
CA VAL A 248 -7.41 -6.59 -13.04
C VAL A 248 -8.60 -6.86 -12.13
N GLU A 249 -8.76 -6.09 -11.03
CA GLU A 249 -9.86 -6.31 -10.08
C GLU A 249 -11.24 -5.94 -10.67
N ILE A 250 -11.33 -4.93 -11.55
CA ILE A 250 -12.57 -4.63 -12.29
C ILE A 250 -12.92 -5.80 -13.22
N ILE A 251 -11.97 -6.26 -14.02
CA ILE A 251 -12.21 -7.37 -14.96
C ILE A 251 -12.60 -8.65 -14.21
N GLU A 252 -11.99 -8.94 -13.07
CA GLU A 252 -12.34 -10.08 -12.23
C GLU A 252 -13.80 -10.00 -11.73
N VAL A 253 -14.26 -8.81 -11.33
CA VAL A 253 -15.67 -8.63 -10.97
C VAL A 253 -16.57 -8.92 -12.16
N LEU A 254 -16.26 -8.40 -13.35
CA LEU A 254 -17.05 -8.65 -14.56
C LEU A 254 -17.09 -10.15 -14.90
N ASP A 255 -15.95 -10.84 -14.84
CA ASP A 255 -15.86 -12.28 -15.09
C ASP A 255 -16.72 -13.06 -14.10
N SER A 256 -16.63 -12.76 -12.80
CA SER A 256 -17.42 -13.40 -11.74
C SER A 256 -18.93 -13.22 -11.93
N LYS A 257 -19.33 -12.10 -12.51
CA LYS A 257 -20.74 -11.75 -12.82
C LYS A 257 -21.16 -12.18 -14.22
N LYS A 258 -20.27 -12.80 -15.00
CA LYS A 258 -20.51 -13.19 -16.40
C LYS A 258 -20.88 -11.99 -17.29
N ILE A 259 -20.34 -10.82 -16.97
CA ILE A 259 -20.44 -9.60 -17.79
C ILE A 259 -19.27 -9.63 -18.78
N VAL A 260 -19.57 -9.39 -20.05
CA VAL A 260 -18.53 -9.38 -21.09
C VAL A 260 -17.57 -8.24 -20.86
N SER A 261 -16.28 -8.56 -20.74
CA SER A 261 -15.19 -7.58 -20.67
C SER A 261 -14.48 -7.46 -22.03
N PRO A 262 -14.11 -6.25 -22.47
CA PRO A 262 -13.32 -6.08 -23.70
C PRO A 262 -11.87 -6.59 -23.56
N VAL A 263 -11.38 -6.74 -22.35
CA VAL A 263 -10.04 -7.26 -22.01
C VAL A 263 -10.21 -8.54 -21.23
N LYS A 264 -9.45 -9.57 -21.60
CA LYS A 264 -9.48 -10.86 -20.88
C LYS A 264 -8.71 -10.75 -19.56
N LEU A 265 -9.20 -11.41 -18.53
CA LEU A 265 -8.60 -11.42 -17.20
C LEU A 265 -7.16 -11.97 -17.21
N ASP A 266 -6.93 -13.09 -17.90
CA ASP A 266 -5.61 -13.71 -18.01
C ASP A 266 -4.59 -12.81 -18.71
N LEU A 267 -5.01 -12.05 -19.72
CA LEU A 267 -4.16 -11.07 -20.40
C LEU A 267 -3.78 -9.91 -19.46
N ALA A 268 -4.75 -9.37 -18.73
CA ALA A 268 -4.50 -8.29 -17.77
C ALA A 268 -3.55 -8.74 -16.65
N ILE A 269 -3.74 -9.98 -16.14
CA ILE A 269 -2.85 -10.58 -15.12
C ILE A 269 -1.43 -10.75 -15.68
N ARG A 270 -1.25 -11.29 -16.90
CA ARG A 270 0.08 -11.46 -17.51
C ARG A 270 0.80 -10.13 -17.70
N ARG A 271 0.10 -9.08 -18.15
CA ARG A 271 0.66 -7.73 -18.24
C ARG A 271 1.10 -7.18 -16.88
N MET A 272 0.29 -7.37 -15.85
CA MET A 272 0.62 -6.99 -14.47
C MET A 272 1.82 -7.79 -13.95
N GLN A 273 1.89 -9.09 -14.19
CA GLN A 273 3.02 -9.93 -13.79
C GLN A 273 4.31 -9.50 -14.50
N ARG A 274 4.23 -9.15 -15.80
CA ARG A 274 5.39 -8.60 -16.53
C ARG A 274 5.87 -7.27 -15.94
N TYR A 275 4.97 -6.35 -15.63
CA TYR A 275 5.29 -5.11 -14.92
C TYR A 275 5.97 -5.40 -13.57
N ASN A 276 5.45 -6.37 -12.81
CA ASN A 276 5.99 -6.75 -11.50
C ASN A 276 7.42 -7.29 -11.58
N GLN A 277 7.79 -8.03 -12.64
CA GLN A 277 9.17 -8.45 -12.87
C GLN A 277 10.13 -7.28 -12.98
N LEU A 278 9.70 -6.19 -13.64
CA LEU A 278 10.51 -4.99 -13.79
C LEU A 278 10.59 -4.19 -12.48
N ILE A 279 9.47 -4.05 -11.78
CA ILE A 279 9.41 -3.28 -10.52
C ILE A 279 10.25 -3.94 -9.42
N GLU A 280 10.27 -5.26 -9.33
CA GLU A 280 11.16 -5.95 -8.38
C GLU A 280 12.64 -5.67 -8.68
N ARG A 281 13.03 -5.68 -9.96
CA ARG A 281 14.40 -5.38 -10.39
C ARG A 281 14.83 -3.94 -10.12
N LEU A 282 13.89 -3.01 -10.01
CA LEU A 282 14.18 -1.62 -9.64
C LEU A 282 14.49 -1.45 -8.14
N ILE A 283 14.27 -2.45 -7.30
CA ILE A 283 14.69 -2.40 -5.90
C ILE A 283 16.22 -2.55 -5.85
N SER A 284 16.91 -1.51 -5.42
CA SER A 284 18.38 -1.49 -5.34
C SER A 284 18.91 -2.50 -4.30
N PRO A 285 20.19 -2.88 -4.38
CA PRO A 285 20.81 -3.74 -3.36
C PRO A 285 20.67 -3.21 -1.93
N GLU A 286 20.61 -1.90 -1.76
CA GLU A 286 20.45 -1.21 -0.47
C GLU A 286 18.98 -1.09 -0.03
N ALA A 287 18.04 -1.81 -0.68
CA ALA A 287 16.63 -1.76 -0.39
C ALA A 287 16.03 -0.34 -0.55
N SER A 288 16.34 0.33 -1.65
CA SER A 288 15.69 1.56 -2.10
C SER A 288 15.14 1.35 -3.51
N PHE A 289 14.35 2.30 -4.01
CA PHE A 289 13.84 2.28 -5.39
C PHE A 289 13.87 3.68 -5.98
N PRO A 290 13.87 3.83 -7.32
CA PRO A 290 14.02 5.12 -7.97
C PRO A 290 12.98 6.14 -7.50
N ALA A 291 13.47 7.31 -7.12
CA ALA A 291 12.65 8.47 -6.78
C ALA A 291 12.26 9.21 -8.06
N VAL A 292 11.26 8.72 -8.80
CA VAL A 292 10.86 9.24 -10.11
C VAL A 292 9.37 9.51 -10.20
N GLY A 293 9.02 10.48 -11.01
CA GLY A 293 7.65 10.82 -11.34
C GLY A 293 6.93 11.61 -10.24
N ARG A 294 5.63 11.75 -10.43
CA ARG A 294 4.70 12.43 -9.52
C ARG A 294 4.21 11.46 -8.42
N SER A 295 3.57 12.00 -7.39
CA SER A 295 2.94 11.25 -6.29
C SER A 295 3.92 10.36 -5.49
N MET A 296 5.18 10.77 -5.43
CA MET A 296 6.21 10.01 -4.70
C MET A 296 5.90 9.84 -3.21
N THR A 297 5.16 10.77 -2.63
CA THR A 297 4.70 10.72 -1.24
C THR A 297 3.76 9.53 -0.95
N TYR A 298 3.29 8.81 -1.97
CA TYR A 298 2.52 7.57 -1.82
C TYR A 298 3.38 6.36 -1.43
N ARG A 299 4.69 6.54 -1.35
CA ARG A 299 5.64 5.58 -0.76
C ARG A 299 5.51 4.17 -1.34
N MET A 300 5.31 3.20 -0.46
CA MET A 300 5.19 1.77 -0.78
C MET A 300 3.98 1.41 -1.65
N GLY A 301 3.04 2.32 -1.85
CA GLY A 301 1.94 2.12 -2.82
C GLY A 301 2.43 1.77 -4.22
N ALA A 302 3.66 2.17 -4.59
CA ALA A 302 4.32 1.82 -5.85
C ALA A 302 4.35 0.30 -6.13
N PHE A 303 4.34 -0.51 -5.08
CA PHE A 303 4.41 -1.97 -5.16
C PHE A 303 3.03 -2.66 -5.08
N GLN A 304 1.92 -1.92 -5.14
CA GLN A 304 0.58 -2.52 -5.03
C GLN A 304 0.36 -3.63 -6.07
N ALA A 305 0.76 -3.44 -7.32
CA ALA A 305 0.60 -4.45 -8.37
C ALA A 305 1.38 -5.75 -8.04
N LEU A 306 2.60 -5.61 -7.50
CA LEU A 306 3.43 -6.75 -7.09
C LEU A 306 2.80 -7.54 -5.94
N VAL A 307 2.35 -6.84 -4.91
CA VAL A 307 1.72 -7.50 -3.75
C VAL A 307 0.31 -8.00 -4.04
N LEU A 308 -0.41 -7.41 -4.99
CA LEU A 308 -1.68 -7.93 -5.47
C LEU A 308 -1.50 -9.28 -6.16
N SER A 309 -0.46 -9.43 -6.99
CA SER A 309 -0.09 -10.73 -7.55
C SER A 309 0.25 -11.73 -6.44
N ALA A 310 1.09 -11.36 -5.48
CA ALA A 310 1.45 -12.25 -4.37
C ALA A 310 0.25 -12.69 -3.54
N TRP A 311 -0.73 -11.80 -3.34
CA TRP A 311 -1.92 -12.10 -2.55
C TRP A 311 -2.94 -12.97 -3.30
N LYS A 312 -3.18 -12.69 -4.60
CA LYS A 312 -4.41 -13.17 -5.25
C LYS A 312 -4.19 -13.94 -6.56
N TYR A 313 -3.20 -13.57 -7.38
CA TYR A 313 -3.03 -14.11 -8.74
C TYR A 313 -1.78 -14.96 -8.92
N GLY A 314 -0.94 -15.06 -7.90
CA GLY A 314 0.37 -15.71 -7.98
C GLY A 314 1.45 -14.79 -8.53
N LEU A 315 2.67 -15.03 -8.08
CA LEU A 315 3.87 -14.38 -8.62
C LEU A 315 4.26 -15.06 -9.93
N PRO A 316 4.90 -14.37 -10.89
CA PRO A 316 5.48 -15.02 -12.07
C PRO A 316 6.59 -15.97 -11.65
N ASP A 317 6.84 -17.03 -12.44
CA ASP A 317 7.82 -18.09 -12.17
C ASP A 317 9.26 -17.57 -11.97
N THR A 318 9.52 -16.33 -12.37
CA THR A 318 10.83 -15.68 -12.22
C THR A 318 11.08 -15.12 -10.81
N MET A 319 10.09 -15.14 -9.94
CA MET A 319 10.17 -14.59 -8.58
C MET A 319 9.62 -15.57 -7.55
N THR A 320 10.31 -15.72 -6.42
CA THR A 320 9.83 -16.53 -5.29
C THR A 320 9.12 -15.68 -4.25
N ASN A 321 8.29 -16.33 -3.45
CA ASN A 321 7.62 -15.69 -2.31
C ASN A 321 8.62 -15.10 -1.31
N GLY A 322 9.69 -15.85 -1.01
CA GLY A 322 10.76 -15.42 -0.09
C GLY A 322 11.51 -14.20 -0.60
N GLN A 323 11.79 -14.16 -1.90
CA GLN A 323 12.45 -13.04 -2.58
C GLN A 323 11.63 -11.76 -2.49
N VAL A 324 10.35 -11.80 -2.90
CA VAL A 324 9.46 -10.62 -2.88
C VAL A 324 9.23 -10.13 -1.46
N ARG A 325 8.93 -11.03 -0.51
CA ARG A 325 8.74 -10.66 0.89
C ARG A 325 9.99 -10.00 1.46
N ASN A 326 11.19 -10.59 1.25
CA ASN A 326 12.44 -10.03 1.77
C ASN A 326 12.72 -8.64 1.20
N ALA A 327 12.65 -8.48 -0.12
CA ALA A 327 12.86 -7.20 -0.78
C ALA A 327 11.94 -6.10 -0.19
N LEU A 328 10.64 -6.34 -0.16
CA LEU A 328 9.67 -5.36 0.32
C LEU A 328 9.82 -5.08 1.82
N THR A 329 10.13 -6.09 2.64
CA THR A 329 10.39 -5.90 4.08
C THR A 329 11.61 -5.01 4.30
N CYS A 330 12.67 -5.22 3.53
CA CYS A 330 13.88 -4.38 3.61
C CYS A 330 13.59 -2.94 3.19
N VAL A 331 12.83 -2.71 2.11
CA VAL A 331 12.39 -1.37 1.69
C VAL A 331 11.54 -0.70 2.76
N MET A 332 10.56 -1.42 3.34
CA MET A 332 9.72 -0.89 4.43
C MET A 332 10.57 -0.48 5.64
N LYS A 333 11.46 -1.36 6.09
CA LYS A 333 12.35 -1.09 7.22
C LYS A 333 13.20 0.16 6.96
N ARG A 334 13.79 0.27 5.76
CA ARG A 334 14.57 1.46 5.38
C ARG A 334 13.72 2.73 5.39
N MET A 335 12.54 2.70 4.78
CA MET A 335 11.67 3.86 4.64
C MET A 335 11.11 4.35 5.98
N PHE A 336 10.64 3.43 6.82
CA PHE A 336 9.97 3.74 8.07
C PHE A 336 10.90 3.80 9.30
N SER A 337 12.21 3.54 9.15
CA SER A 337 13.20 3.74 10.22
C SER A 337 13.61 5.20 10.42
N VAL A 338 13.37 6.04 9.43
CA VAL A 338 13.68 7.47 9.51
C VAL A 338 12.57 8.19 10.28
N ASP A 339 12.95 9.10 11.18
CA ASP A 339 12.00 9.91 11.93
C ASP A 339 11.20 10.85 11.00
N GLY A 340 10.01 11.25 11.45
CA GLY A 340 9.17 12.18 10.70
C GLY A 340 8.19 11.53 9.72
N ASN A 341 8.13 10.19 9.62
CA ASN A 341 7.06 9.54 8.85
C ASN A 341 5.67 9.75 9.47
N PHE A 342 5.62 9.93 10.79
CA PHE A 342 4.40 10.15 11.58
C PHE A 342 4.52 11.44 12.37
N ASN A 343 3.41 12.17 12.51
CA ASN A 343 3.33 13.30 13.40
C ASN A 343 3.17 12.84 14.87
N LYS A 344 3.11 13.79 15.79
CA LYS A 344 2.99 13.49 17.23
C LYS A 344 1.68 12.79 17.63
N GLU A 345 0.64 12.95 16.82
CA GLU A 345 -0.66 12.29 16.98
C GLU A 345 -0.72 10.91 16.31
N GLY A 346 0.35 10.48 15.61
CA GLY A 346 0.46 9.17 14.96
C GLY A 346 -0.01 9.15 13.50
N TYR A 347 -0.48 10.26 12.92
CA TYR A 347 -0.88 10.32 11.50
C TYR A 347 0.34 10.40 10.60
N LEU A 348 0.22 9.82 9.40
CA LEU A 348 1.25 9.93 8.36
C LEU A 348 1.44 11.38 7.91
N GLN A 349 2.69 11.77 7.70
CA GLN A 349 3.09 13.09 7.19
C GLN A 349 3.47 13.03 5.71
N LEU A 350 3.46 14.20 5.05
CA LEU A 350 3.96 14.36 3.68
C LEU A 350 5.45 13.99 3.59
N GLY A 351 5.79 13.20 2.59
CA GLY A 351 7.17 12.82 2.31
C GLY A 351 7.29 11.45 1.67
N PHE A 352 8.42 11.19 1.06
CA PHE A 352 8.82 9.88 0.53
C PHE A 352 9.48 9.04 1.64
N VAL A 353 10.46 9.60 2.35
CA VAL A 353 11.09 9.01 3.54
C VAL A 353 11.16 10.09 4.61
N GLY A 354 10.51 9.87 5.76
CA GLY A 354 10.38 10.90 6.78
C GLY A 354 9.41 12.01 6.36
N HIS A 355 9.67 13.26 6.80
CA HIS A 355 8.87 14.44 6.50
C HIS A 355 9.54 15.31 5.42
N GLN A 356 8.96 15.33 4.22
CA GLN A 356 9.46 16.03 3.03
C GLN A 356 8.29 16.70 2.29
N PRO A 357 7.68 17.76 2.86
CA PRO A 357 6.47 18.37 2.33
C PRO A 357 6.65 19.00 0.94
N GLU A 358 7.87 19.37 0.57
CA GLU A 358 8.22 19.92 -0.74
C GLU A 358 8.05 18.92 -1.90
N LEU A 359 7.99 17.61 -1.61
CA LEU A 359 7.73 16.58 -2.61
C LEU A 359 6.24 16.41 -2.92
N ALA A 360 5.38 17.12 -2.23
CA ALA A 360 3.94 17.03 -2.41
C ALA A 360 3.50 17.77 -3.68
N ASP A 361 2.89 17.06 -4.61
CA ASP A 361 2.26 17.66 -5.79
C ASP A 361 1.10 18.58 -5.39
N PHE A 362 0.68 19.48 -6.28
CA PHE A 362 -0.36 20.47 -6.04
C PHE A 362 -1.71 19.91 -5.54
N TYR A 363 -1.94 18.62 -5.69
CA TYR A 363 -3.14 17.90 -5.25
C TYR A 363 -2.92 17.05 -3.98
N THR A 364 -1.70 17.02 -3.43
CA THR A 364 -1.32 16.09 -2.37
C THR A 364 -1.52 16.69 -0.98
N ASN A 365 -2.06 15.90 -0.07
CA ASN A 365 -2.20 16.21 1.35
C ASN A 365 -1.84 14.99 2.20
N SER A 366 -1.79 15.12 3.53
CA SER A 366 -1.44 13.99 4.40
C SER A 366 -2.46 12.85 4.40
N GLY A 367 -3.69 13.07 3.91
CA GLY A 367 -4.64 11.98 3.61
C GLY A 367 -4.20 11.16 2.39
N SER A 368 -3.61 11.82 1.40
CA SER A 368 -3.17 11.16 0.15
C SER A 368 -2.13 10.07 0.40
N VAL A 369 -1.27 10.22 1.40
CA VAL A 369 -0.13 9.33 1.66
C VAL A 369 -0.56 7.97 2.24
N TYR A 370 -1.82 7.83 2.65
CA TYR A 370 -2.38 6.53 3.07
C TYR A 370 -2.45 5.50 1.95
N LEU A 371 -2.18 5.90 0.70
CA LEU A 371 -1.97 4.96 -0.41
C LEU A 371 -0.82 3.96 -0.11
N THR A 372 0.11 4.31 0.75
CA THR A 372 1.17 3.40 1.21
C THR A 372 0.62 2.10 1.82
N SER A 373 -0.62 2.10 2.35
CA SER A 373 -1.27 0.91 2.91
C SER A 373 -1.47 -0.21 1.89
N LEU A 374 -1.51 0.12 0.61
CA LEU A 374 -1.75 -0.85 -0.46
C LEU A 374 -0.63 -1.89 -0.63
N VAL A 375 0.56 -1.67 -0.04
CA VAL A 375 1.62 -2.69 -0.03
C VAL A 375 1.31 -3.86 0.91
N PHE A 376 0.36 -3.72 1.84
CA PHE A 376 0.09 -4.71 2.87
C PHE A 376 -0.93 -5.80 2.48
N LEU A 377 -1.38 -5.85 1.21
CA LEU A 377 -2.35 -6.85 0.74
C LEU A 377 -1.99 -8.30 1.13
N PRO A 378 -0.70 -8.73 1.13
CA PRO A 378 -0.33 -10.09 1.55
C PRO A 378 -0.68 -10.44 2.99
N LEU A 379 -0.97 -9.49 3.88
CA LEU A 379 -1.49 -9.80 5.22
C LEU A 379 -2.84 -10.51 5.17
N GLY A 380 -3.58 -10.43 4.04
CA GLY A 380 -4.77 -11.23 3.79
C GLY A 380 -4.51 -12.72 3.55
N LEU A 381 -3.25 -13.15 3.40
CA LEU A 381 -2.87 -14.56 3.33
C LEU A 381 -2.77 -15.14 4.74
N PRO A 382 -3.12 -16.41 4.97
CA PRO A 382 -2.90 -17.09 6.25
C PRO A 382 -1.42 -17.07 6.66
N ALA A 383 -1.14 -17.16 7.97
CA ALA A 383 0.23 -17.07 8.49
C ALA A 383 1.14 -18.23 8.05
N ASP A 384 0.57 -19.37 7.70
CA ASP A 384 1.25 -20.57 7.19
C ASP A 384 1.42 -20.57 5.65
N HIS A 385 0.91 -19.54 4.96
CA HIS A 385 1.05 -19.43 3.50
C HIS A 385 2.54 -19.31 3.10
N PRO A 386 2.96 -19.91 1.95
CA PRO A 386 4.35 -19.85 1.47
C PRO A 386 4.94 -18.44 1.38
N PHE A 387 4.14 -17.41 1.12
CA PHE A 387 4.61 -16.02 1.17
C PHE A 387 5.27 -15.67 2.51
N TRP A 388 4.74 -16.20 3.62
CA TRP A 388 5.25 -15.92 4.96
C TRP A 388 6.25 -16.94 5.47
N THR A 389 6.15 -18.21 5.04
CA THR A 389 6.92 -19.33 5.60
C THR A 389 8.14 -19.71 4.77
N SER A 390 8.19 -19.35 3.48
CA SER A 390 9.38 -19.59 2.65
C SER A 390 10.61 -18.88 3.24
N PRO A 391 11.81 -19.45 3.17
CA PRO A 391 13.03 -18.77 3.54
C PRO A 391 13.17 -17.41 2.84
N ALA A 392 13.80 -16.44 3.50
CA ALA A 392 14.14 -15.18 2.85
C ALA A 392 15.20 -15.44 1.76
N GLU A 393 15.00 -14.82 0.61
CA GLU A 393 15.92 -14.90 -0.53
C GLU A 393 16.29 -13.50 -0.98
N ASP A 394 17.51 -13.37 -1.52
CA ASP A 394 17.97 -12.12 -2.14
C ASP A 394 17.11 -11.81 -3.37
N TRP A 395 16.77 -10.55 -3.57
CA TRP A 395 16.05 -10.09 -4.76
C TRP A 395 17.02 -9.89 -5.94
N THR A 396 16.47 -9.74 -7.13
CA THR A 396 17.24 -9.79 -8.38
C THR A 396 18.41 -8.81 -8.41
N SER A 397 18.20 -7.55 -8.05
CA SER A 397 19.27 -6.54 -8.04
C SER A 397 20.33 -6.85 -6.98
N LEU A 398 19.95 -7.33 -5.80
CA LEU A 398 20.90 -7.74 -4.76
C LEU A 398 21.75 -8.94 -5.23
N LYS A 399 21.13 -9.96 -5.84
CA LYS A 399 21.85 -11.09 -6.47
C LYS A 399 22.85 -10.60 -7.51
N ALA A 400 22.41 -9.71 -8.41
CA ALA A 400 23.23 -9.20 -9.51
C ALA A 400 24.50 -8.49 -9.00
N TRP A 401 24.36 -7.59 -8.04
CA TRP A 401 25.48 -6.80 -7.50
C TRP A 401 26.39 -7.60 -6.56
N ASN A 402 25.90 -8.71 -6.01
CA ASN A 402 26.70 -9.68 -5.25
C ASN A 402 27.37 -10.75 -6.13
N GLY A 403 27.26 -10.66 -7.45
CA GLY A 403 27.85 -11.64 -8.38
C GLY A 403 27.17 -13.02 -8.36
N GLN A 404 25.95 -13.11 -7.83
CA GLN A 404 25.16 -14.34 -7.80
C GLN A 404 24.42 -14.53 -9.13
N SER A 405 24.09 -15.76 -9.47
CA SER A 405 23.26 -16.07 -10.64
C SER A 405 21.82 -15.61 -10.44
N PHE A 406 21.23 -15.04 -11.47
CA PHE A 406 19.83 -14.65 -11.54
C PHE A 406 19.29 -14.86 -12.97
N LEU A 407 17.96 -14.90 -13.13
CA LEU A 407 17.35 -15.03 -14.44
C LEU A 407 17.50 -13.75 -15.26
N LYS A 408 18.07 -13.91 -16.48
CA LYS A 408 18.21 -12.80 -17.42
C LYS A 408 16.82 -12.28 -17.83
N ASP A 409 16.71 -10.98 -17.97
CA ASP A 409 15.49 -10.34 -18.46
C ASP A 409 15.47 -10.28 -19.99
N TYR A 410 14.26 -10.34 -20.55
CA TYR A 410 14.00 -10.23 -21.99
C TYR A 410 12.77 -9.35 -22.20
N HIS A 411 12.75 -8.63 -23.32
CA HIS A 411 11.57 -7.91 -23.76
C HIS A 411 10.39 -8.87 -23.97
N GLU A 412 9.21 -8.49 -23.45
CA GLU A 412 7.96 -9.23 -23.64
C GLU A 412 6.84 -8.31 -24.12
N SER A 413 6.29 -8.57 -25.31
CA SER A 413 5.22 -7.75 -25.85
C SER A 413 3.94 -7.83 -25.00
N VAL A 414 3.50 -9.01 -24.61
CA VAL A 414 2.24 -9.30 -23.89
C VAL A 414 1.04 -8.52 -24.47
N ARG A 415 1.00 -8.34 -25.77
CA ARG A 415 -0.02 -7.50 -26.40
C ARG A 415 -1.34 -8.25 -26.61
N PHE A 416 -1.26 -9.56 -26.82
CA PHE A 416 -2.40 -10.44 -27.13
C PHE A 416 -2.39 -11.71 -26.26
#